data_96161205bd0407522f94fa5d2c87fb76
#
_entry.id   96161205bd0407522f94fa5d2c87fb76
#
_cell.length_a   1.000
_cell.length_b   1.000
_cell.length_c   1.000
_cell.angle_alpha   90.00
_cell.angle_beta   90.00
_cell.angle_gamma   90.00
#
_symmetry.space_group_name_H-M   'P 1'
#
loop_
_entity.id
_entity.type
_entity.pdbx_description
1 polymer ?
#
loop_
_entity_poly.entity_id
_entity_poly.type
_entity_poly.pdbx_seq_one_letter_code
_entity_poly.pdbx_strand_id
1 'polypeptide(L)'
;MAKGWQGKSRGGKTGYAIFIFLIKHCGLGTAYVLLFFVSFYFIPAAPRSTVDIWHYARKVLGYGALRSAVFIWKNYYSFGQSIIDRFAISAGLQDRFRFQFENIGLMRDTISAGNGAIVMGAHFGNWAAGEPFFREFRAKLNLVMYDNEHADIKEVLAKNQDPDAAFKIIPVNKDNIAHVFMITEALSRGELVCFMADRYVNEEKL
;
A
#
# COMPACT_ATOMS: atom_id res chain seq x y z
N MET A 1 -25.00 -2.95 -14.24
CA MET A 1 -24.05 -3.69 -13.39
C MET A 1 -22.68 -3.02 -13.49
N ALA A 2 -22.20 -2.39 -12.45
CA ALA A 2 -20.88 -1.80 -12.42
C ALA A 2 -19.85 -2.95 -12.49
N LYS A 3 -19.00 -2.96 -13.52
CA LYS A 3 -17.85 -3.88 -13.56
C LYS A 3 -16.99 -3.61 -12.34
N GLY A 4 -16.88 -4.57 -11.44
CA GLY A 4 -15.99 -4.50 -10.27
C GLY A 4 -14.58 -4.13 -10.69
N TRP A 5 -13.86 -3.50 -9.80
CA TRP A 5 -12.47 -3.12 -9.99
C TRP A 5 -11.62 -4.35 -10.41
N GLN A 6 -10.99 -4.28 -11.59
CA GLN A 6 -10.25 -5.40 -12.18
C GLN A 6 -8.75 -5.40 -11.83
N GLY A 7 -8.31 -4.54 -10.92
CA GLY A 7 -6.92 -4.53 -10.42
C GLY A 7 -5.82 -4.19 -11.45
N LYS A 8 -6.16 -3.86 -12.68
CA LYS A 8 -5.15 -3.55 -13.72
C LYS A 8 -4.43 -2.25 -13.39
N SER A 9 -3.17 -2.35 -12.99
CA SER A 9 -2.25 -1.22 -12.90
C SER A 9 -1.99 -0.65 -14.31
N ARG A 10 -2.23 0.67 -14.49
CA ARG A 10 -1.99 1.35 -15.78
C ARG A 10 -0.52 1.66 -16.03
N GLY A 11 0.35 1.46 -15.04
CA GLY A 11 1.79 1.74 -15.12
C GLY A 11 2.62 0.55 -15.55
N GLY A 12 2.27 -0.32 -16.42
CA GLY A 12 2.94 -1.51 -16.92
C GLY A 12 4.35 -1.82 -16.39
N LYS A 13 4.85 -3.03 -16.58
CA LYS A 13 6.18 -3.49 -16.11
C LYS A 13 7.31 -2.51 -16.51
N THR A 14 7.23 -1.90 -17.68
CA THR A 14 8.21 -0.92 -18.20
C THR A 14 8.24 0.37 -17.37
N GLY A 15 7.08 0.92 -17.00
CA GLY A 15 7.01 2.13 -16.17
C GLY A 15 7.66 1.91 -14.80
N TYR A 16 7.39 0.79 -14.15
CA TYR A 16 8.04 0.42 -12.89
C TYR A 16 9.55 0.25 -13.04
N ALA A 17 10.02 -0.41 -14.11
CA ALA A 17 11.45 -0.60 -14.37
C ALA A 17 12.19 0.74 -14.52
N ILE A 18 11.60 1.72 -15.24
CA ILE A 18 12.17 3.06 -15.38
C ILE A 18 12.31 3.76 -14.02
N PHE A 19 11.27 3.74 -13.19
CA PHE A 19 11.34 4.35 -11.85
C PHE A 19 12.37 3.67 -10.96
N ILE A 20 12.44 2.34 -10.95
CA ILE A 20 13.44 1.59 -10.18
C ILE A 20 14.86 1.94 -10.65
N PHE A 21 15.09 2.01 -11.96
CA PHE A 21 16.37 2.41 -12.53
C PHE A 21 16.77 3.83 -12.09
N LEU A 22 15.84 4.80 -12.19
CA LEU A 22 16.09 6.18 -11.77
C LEU A 22 16.40 6.27 -10.27
N ILE A 23 15.63 5.57 -9.43
CA ILE A 23 15.85 5.58 -7.97
C ILE A 23 17.24 5.05 -7.64
N LYS A 24 17.67 3.96 -8.28
CA LYS A 24 18.96 3.32 -8.02
C LYS A 24 20.15 4.15 -8.49
N HIS A 25 20.04 4.77 -9.67
CA HIS A 25 21.18 5.42 -10.33
C HIS A 25 21.18 6.95 -10.21
N CYS A 26 20.01 7.58 -10.16
CA CYS A 26 19.88 9.04 -10.17
C CYS A 26 19.27 9.59 -8.87
N GLY A 27 18.85 8.70 -7.98
CA GLY A 27 18.25 9.05 -6.68
C GLY A 27 16.74 9.33 -6.72
N LEU A 28 16.14 9.36 -5.52
CA LEU A 28 14.70 9.49 -5.32
C LEU A 28 14.15 10.82 -5.86
N GLY A 29 14.93 11.92 -5.73
CA GLY A 29 14.53 13.25 -6.23
C GLY A 29 14.27 13.28 -7.73
N THR A 30 15.10 12.61 -8.53
CA THR A 30 14.93 12.52 -9.98
C THR A 30 13.65 11.75 -10.35
N ALA A 31 13.36 10.69 -9.60
CA ALA A 31 12.10 9.95 -9.78
C ALA A 31 10.87 10.83 -9.50
N TYR A 32 10.92 11.69 -8.49
CA TYR A 32 9.82 12.64 -8.20
C TYR A 32 9.69 13.73 -9.27
N VAL A 33 10.79 14.20 -9.85
CA VAL A 33 10.74 15.15 -10.98
C VAL A 33 10.08 14.52 -12.20
N LEU A 34 10.43 13.26 -12.53
CA LEU A 34 9.75 12.54 -13.59
C LEU A 34 8.26 12.34 -13.26
N LEU A 35 7.94 11.96 -12.03
CA LEU A 35 6.57 11.77 -11.57
C LEU A 35 5.73 13.04 -11.71
N PHE A 36 6.31 14.23 -11.50
CA PHE A 36 5.64 15.50 -11.69
C PHE A 36 5.00 15.58 -13.08
N PHE A 37 5.75 15.26 -14.13
CA PHE A 37 5.24 15.25 -15.51
C PHE A 37 4.30 14.09 -15.79
N VAL A 38 4.60 12.91 -15.29
CA VAL A 38 3.76 11.72 -15.43
C VAL A 38 2.38 11.93 -14.80
N SER A 39 2.29 12.70 -13.72
CA SER A 39 1.02 13.02 -13.05
C SER A 39 0.06 13.81 -13.96
N PHE A 40 0.57 14.72 -14.80
CA PHE A 40 -0.26 15.40 -15.79
C PHE A 40 -0.79 14.47 -16.87
N TYR A 41 0.03 13.51 -17.31
CA TYR A 41 -0.41 12.51 -18.28
C TYR A 41 -1.58 11.66 -17.74
N PHE A 42 -1.59 11.33 -16.45
CA PHE A 42 -2.66 10.50 -15.87
C PHE A 42 -4.02 11.21 -15.83
N ILE A 43 -4.08 12.54 -15.84
CA ILE A 43 -5.35 13.29 -15.84
C ILE A 43 -6.23 12.87 -17.04
N PRO A 44 -5.77 12.95 -18.30
CA PRO A 44 -6.56 12.48 -19.45
C PRO A 44 -6.55 10.95 -19.60
N ALA A 45 -5.50 10.26 -19.16
CA ALA A 45 -5.38 8.81 -19.29
C ALA A 45 -6.31 8.01 -18.36
N ALA A 46 -6.78 8.62 -17.27
CA ALA A 46 -7.67 8.00 -16.30
C ALA A 46 -8.99 8.78 -16.11
N PRO A 47 -9.81 8.98 -17.16
CA PRO A 47 -10.94 9.92 -17.12
C PRO A 47 -11.95 9.62 -16.02
N ARG A 48 -12.25 8.35 -15.74
CA ARG A 48 -13.18 7.98 -14.65
C ARG A 48 -12.68 8.45 -13.29
N SER A 49 -11.45 8.07 -12.92
CA SER A 49 -10.85 8.50 -11.66
C SER A 49 -10.72 10.01 -11.56
N THR A 50 -10.39 10.69 -12.67
CA THR A 50 -10.31 12.16 -12.73
C THR A 50 -11.66 12.80 -12.43
N VAL A 51 -12.75 12.27 -13.00
CA VAL A 51 -14.13 12.75 -12.75
C VAL A 51 -14.52 12.50 -11.29
N ASP A 52 -14.21 11.32 -10.73
CA ASP A 52 -14.53 11.01 -9.34
C ASP A 52 -13.79 11.94 -8.37
N ILE A 53 -12.49 12.22 -8.61
CA ILE A 53 -11.70 13.16 -7.80
C ILE A 53 -12.26 14.58 -7.95
N TRP A 54 -12.66 14.99 -9.17
CA TRP A 54 -13.30 16.28 -9.40
C TRP A 54 -14.60 16.41 -8.61
N HIS A 55 -15.49 15.40 -8.68
CA HIS A 55 -16.74 15.38 -7.93
C HIS A 55 -16.51 15.46 -6.43
N TYR A 56 -15.55 14.70 -5.91
CA TYR A 56 -15.17 14.76 -4.51
C TYR A 56 -14.70 16.18 -4.11
N ALA A 57 -13.78 16.76 -4.89
CA ALA A 57 -13.26 18.11 -4.63
C ALA A 57 -14.36 19.19 -4.66
N ARG A 58 -15.30 19.07 -5.61
CA ARG A 58 -16.39 20.05 -5.80
C ARG A 58 -17.53 19.88 -4.79
N LYS A 59 -17.96 18.64 -4.55
CA LYS A 59 -19.17 18.33 -3.80
C LYS A 59 -18.93 18.07 -2.32
N VAL A 60 -17.81 17.43 -1.99
CA VAL A 60 -17.50 17.09 -0.60
C VAL A 60 -16.61 18.16 0.03
N LEU A 61 -15.52 18.59 -0.66
CA LEU A 61 -14.59 19.57 -0.12
C LEU A 61 -15.02 21.02 -0.41
N GLY A 62 -16.02 21.26 -1.25
CA GLY A 62 -16.51 22.60 -1.57
C GLY A 62 -15.53 23.48 -2.36
N TYR A 63 -14.52 22.89 -3.03
CA TYR A 63 -13.50 23.66 -3.74
C TYR A 63 -14.04 24.34 -4.99
N GLY A 64 -13.54 25.55 -5.30
CA GLY A 64 -13.76 26.20 -6.59
C GLY A 64 -13.12 25.44 -7.76
N ALA A 65 -13.47 25.74 -9.00
CA ALA A 65 -13.02 25.00 -10.19
C ALA A 65 -11.49 24.92 -10.29
N LEU A 66 -10.78 26.05 -10.15
CA LEU A 66 -9.32 26.09 -10.24
C LEU A 66 -8.66 25.26 -9.14
N ARG A 67 -9.14 25.38 -7.89
CA ARG A 67 -8.63 24.60 -6.76
C ARG A 67 -8.89 23.09 -6.95
N SER A 68 -10.02 22.72 -7.55
CA SER A 68 -10.34 21.33 -7.87
C SER A 68 -9.41 20.76 -8.94
N ALA A 69 -9.06 21.53 -9.97
CA ALA A 69 -8.09 21.13 -11.00
C ALA A 69 -6.70 20.87 -10.39
N VAL A 70 -6.22 21.80 -9.55
CA VAL A 70 -4.96 21.62 -8.82
C VAL A 70 -5.02 20.41 -7.89
N PHE A 71 -6.16 20.17 -7.23
CA PHE A 71 -6.36 19.05 -6.34
C PHE A 71 -6.27 17.70 -7.08
N ILE A 72 -6.81 17.59 -8.30
CA ILE A 72 -6.69 16.39 -9.15
C ILE A 72 -5.23 16.06 -9.40
N TRP A 73 -4.46 17.05 -9.87
CA TRP A 73 -3.04 16.84 -10.13
C TRP A 73 -2.28 16.44 -8.85
N LYS A 74 -2.51 17.14 -7.74
CA LYS A 74 -1.91 16.79 -6.43
C LYS A 74 -2.25 15.37 -5.99
N ASN A 75 -3.49 14.92 -6.23
CA ASN A 75 -3.92 13.57 -5.88
C ASN A 75 -3.13 12.52 -6.66
N TYR A 76 -2.99 12.66 -7.99
CA TYR A 76 -2.18 11.76 -8.80
C TYR A 76 -0.71 11.79 -8.41
N TYR A 77 -0.17 12.97 -8.15
CA TYR A 77 1.22 13.12 -7.74
C TYR A 77 1.50 12.44 -6.39
N SER A 78 0.69 12.71 -5.37
CA SER A 78 0.85 12.09 -4.04
C SER A 78 0.66 10.57 -4.08
N PHE A 79 -0.31 10.08 -4.87
CA PHE A 79 -0.49 8.65 -5.07
C PHE A 79 0.74 8.02 -5.74
N GLY A 80 1.28 8.66 -6.76
CA GLY A 80 2.50 8.21 -7.42
C GLY A 80 3.71 8.23 -6.49
N GLN A 81 3.84 9.25 -5.62
CA GLN A 81 4.89 9.27 -4.58
C GLN A 81 4.78 8.06 -3.67
N SER A 82 3.59 7.74 -3.16
CA SER A 82 3.38 6.56 -2.30
C SER A 82 3.82 5.26 -2.96
N ILE A 83 3.61 5.12 -4.28
CA ILE A 83 4.07 3.96 -5.05
C ILE A 83 5.60 3.94 -5.15
N ILE A 84 6.21 5.07 -5.51
CA ILE A 84 7.68 5.21 -5.63
C ILE A 84 8.35 4.90 -4.30
N ASP A 85 7.84 5.47 -3.21
CA ASP A 85 8.37 5.29 -1.85
C ASP A 85 8.30 3.82 -1.42
N ARG A 86 7.18 3.16 -1.68
CA ARG A 86 7.03 1.73 -1.42
C ARG A 86 8.11 0.91 -2.13
N PHE A 87 8.33 1.18 -3.43
CA PHE A 87 9.37 0.47 -4.18
C PHE A 87 10.78 0.80 -3.71
N ALA A 88 11.06 2.05 -3.35
CA ALA A 88 12.35 2.47 -2.82
C ALA A 88 12.66 1.75 -1.48
N ILE A 89 11.69 1.69 -0.58
CA ILE A 89 11.81 1.00 0.71
C ILE A 89 12.03 -0.51 0.48
N SER A 90 11.20 -1.15 -0.36
CA SER A 90 11.34 -2.58 -0.69
C SER A 90 12.64 -2.90 -1.43
N ALA A 91 13.27 -1.92 -2.11
CA ALA A 91 14.58 -2.05 -2.75
C ALA A 91 15.75 -1.81 -1.78
N GLY A 92 15.51 -1.66 -0.48
CA GLY A 92 16.55 -1.45 0.54
C GLY A 92 17.06 -0.02 0.66
N LEU A 93 16.30 0.97 0.15
CA LEU A 93 16.66 2.39 0.23
C LEU A 93 15.94 3.12 1.38
N GLN A 94 15.60 2.40 2.45
CA GLN A 94 14.92 2.96 3.63
C GLN A 94 15.71 4.09 4.28
N ASP A 95 17.04 4.09 4.21
CA ASP A 95 17.92 5.14 4.76
C ASP A 95 17.73 6.51 4.10
N ARG A 96 17.05 6.55 2.95
CA ARG A 96 16.67 7.79 2.26
C ARG A 96 15.44 8.47 2.85
N PHE A 97 14.74 7.80 3.78
CA PHE A 97 13.51 8.26 4.42
C PHE A 97 13.75 8.52 5.89
N ARG A 98 13.09 9.56 6.41
CA ARG A 98 13.05 9.83 7.86
C ARG A 98 11.72 9.33 8.38
N PHE A 99 11.75 8.27 9.19
CA PHE A 99 10.56 7.75 9.87
C PHE A 99 10.38 8.43 11.23
N GLN A 100 9.15 8.83 11.54
CA GLN A 100 8.76 9.33 12.85
C GLN A 100 7.55 8.53 13.31
N PHE A 101 7.64 7.94 14.49
CA PHE A 101 6.57 7.12 15.05
C PHE A 101 6.08 7.76 16.35
N GLU A 102 4.76 7.92 16.46
CA GLU A 102 4.11 8.30 17.71
C GLU A 102 3.70 7.05 18.48
N ASN A 103 3.75 7.12 19.82
CA ASN A 103 3.37 6.02 20.72
C ASN A 103 4.08 4.68 20.46
N ILE A 104 5.31 4.73 19.97
CA ILE A 104 6.13 3.55 19.64
C ILE A 104 6.28 2.61 20.84
N GLY A 105 6.22 3.13 22.08
CA GLY A 105 6.33 2.35 23.31
C GLY A 105 5.28 1.25 23.39
N LEU A 106 4.01 1.59 23.18
CA LEU A 106 2.92 0.61 23.22
C LEU A 106 3.14 -0.55 22.24
N MET A 107 3.54 -0.23 21.01
CA MET A 107 3.80 -1.26 19.98
C MET A 107 5.01 -2.13 20.35
N ARG A 108 6.08 -1.50 20.87
CA ARG A 108 7.27 -2.21 21.35
C ARG A 108 6.94 -3.16 22.50
N ASP A 109 6.18 -2.71 23.48
CA ASP A 109 5.78 -3.52 24.62
C ASP A 109 4.91 -4.70 24.18
N THR A 110 3.98 -4.48 23.25
CA THR A 110 3.13 -5.52 22.66
C THR A 110 3.97 -6.59 21.94
N ILE A 111 4.95 -6.17 21.12
CA ILE A 111 5.85 -7.09 20.42
C ILE A 111 6.70 -7.88 21.42
N SER A 112 7.26 -7.19 22.43
CA SER A 112 8.14 -7.80 23.44
C SER A 112 7.41 -8.78 24.33
N ALA A 113 6.11 -8.60 24.56
CA ALA A 113 5.29 -9.52 25.34
C ALA A 113 5.14 -10.89 24.69
N GLY A 114 5.31 -10.99 23.36
CA GLY A 114 5.30 -12.26 22.63
C GLY A 114 3.96 -13.02 22.63
N ASN A 115 2.87 -12.39 23.06
CA ASN A 115 1.55 -13.03 23.16
C ASN A 115 0.76 -13.04 21.85
N GLY A 116 1.33 -12.49 20.76
CA GLY A 116 0.61 -12.18 19.54
C GLY A 116 -0.37 -11.02 19.74
N ALA A 117 -0.67 -10.33 18.65
CA ALA A 117 -1.65 -9.23 18.69
C ALA A 117 -2.32 -9.02 17.35
N ILE A 118 -3.55 -8.49 17.38
CA ILE A 118 -4.26 -8.02 16.20
C ILE A 118 -3.98 -6.53 16.02
N VAL A 119 -3.47 -6.17 14.85
CA VAL A 119 -3.20 -4.79 14.44
C VAL A 119 -4.29 -4.35 13.47
N MET A 120 -5.08 -3.37 13.86
CA MET A 120 -6.11 -2.79 12.98
C MET A 120 -5.52 -1.61 12.23
N GLY A 121 -5.45 -1.72 10.91
CA GLY A 121 -4.96 -0.68 10.01
C GLY A 121 -6.06 -0.07 9.16
N ALA A 122 -5.71 1.02 8.48
CA ALA A 122 -6.54 1.66 7.46
C ALA A 122 -5.69 2.03 6.25
N HIS A 123 -6.32 2.15 5.06
CA HIS A 123 -5.65 2.62 3.86
C HIS A 123 -5.46 4.14 3.90
N PHE A 124 -4.61 4.59 4.80
CA PHE A 124 -4.27 5.99 4.95
C PHE A 124 -2.77 6.19 4.67
N GLY A 125 -2.46 6.97 3.65
CA GLY A 125 -1.08 7.18 3.21
C GLY A 125 -0.41 5.92 2.66
N ASN A 126 0.87 5.74 2.98
CA ASN A 126 1.68 4.60 2.55
C ASN A 126 1.93 3.64 3.71
N TRP A 127 1.02 2.70 3.93
CA TRP A 127 1.14 1.71 5.01
C TRP A 127 2.40 0.82 4.90
N ALA A 128 2.91 0.60 3.68
CA ALA A 128 4.13 -0.17 3.48
C ALA A 128 5.39 0.54 4.02
N ALA A 129 5.32 1.85 4.27
CA ALA A 129 6.40 2.59 4.92
C ALA A 129 6.64 2.15 6.38
N GLY A 130 5.72 1.39 6.97
CA GLY A 130 5.90 0.79 8.30
C GLY A 130 6.79 -0.47 8.32
N GLU A 131 7.12 -1.06 7.15
CA GLU A 131 7.92 -2.29 7.08
C GLU A 131 9.25 -2.20 7.83
N PRO A 132 10.08 -1.13 7.70
CA PRO A 132 11.34 -1.04 8.39
C PRO A 132 11.22 -1.12 9.91
N PHE A 133 10.13 -0.57 10.48
CA PHE A 133 9.84 -0.65 11.90
C PHE A 133 9.68 -2.10 12.38
N PHE A 134 8.84 -2.89 11.69
CA PHE A 134 8.63 -4.29 12.08
C PHE A 134 9.88 -5.15 11.89
N ARG A 135 10.68 -4.85 10.88
CA ARG A 135 11.97 -5.50 10.62
C ARG A 135 12.97 -5.20 11.75
N GLU A 136 13.05 -3.95 12.24
CA GLU A 136 13.93 -3.56 13.34
C GLU A 136 13.64 -4.36 14.62
N PHE A 137 12.37 -4.58 14.93
CA PHE A 137 11.94 -5.36 16.10
C PHE A 137 11.86 -6.86 15.84
N ARG A 138 12.28 -7.33 14.65
CA ARG A 138 12.14 -8.73 14.22
C ARG A 138 10.71 -9.27 14.39
N ALA A 139 9.73 -8.38 14.36
CA ALA A 139 8.33 -8.73 14.50
C ALA A 139 7.82 -9.31 13.18
N LYS A 140 7.22 -10.50 13.23
CA LYS A 140 6.54 -11.11 12.09
C LYS A 140 5.13 -10.56 12.01
N LEU A 141 4.81 -9.87 10.91
CA LEU A 141 3.50 -9.29 10.64
C LEU A 141 2.81 -10.06 9.52
N ASN A 142 1.67 -10.65 9.84
CA ASN A 142 0.84 -11.37 8.89
C ASN A 142 -0.28 -10.42 8.39
N LEU A 143 -0.23 -10.04 7.11
CA LEU A 143 -1.24 -9.19 6.47
C LEU A 143 -2.38 -10.04 5.95
N VAL A 144 -3.59 -9.83 6.47
CA VAL A 144 -4.79 -10.50 5.99
C VAL A 144 -5.32 -9.74 4.79
N MET A 145 -5.29 -10.36 3.61
CA MET A 145 -5.65 -9.72 2.35
C MET A 145 -6.53 -10.63 1.50
N TYR A 146 -7.37 -10.02 0.68
CA TYR A 146 -8.22 -10.77 -0.25
C TYR A 146 -7.40 -11.38 -1.39
N ASP A 147 -7.64 -12.63 -1.76
CA ASP A 147 -6.86 -13.40 -2.76
C ASP A 147 -7.11 -12.95 -4.22
N ASN A 148 -7.80 -11.85 -4.44
CA ASN A 148 -8.10 -11.29 -5.77
C ASN A 148 -7.00 -10.37 -6.33
N GLU A 149 -5.83 -10.31 -5.70
CA GLU A 149 -4.70 -9.55 -6.28
C GLU A 149 -4.15 -10.30 -7.51
N HIS A 150 -3.94 -9.54 -8.59
CA HIS A 150 -3.45 -10.10 -9.85
C HIS A 150 -2.14 -10.88 -9.66
N ALA A 151 -2.02 -12.01 -10.37
CA ALA A 151 -0.84 -12.86 -10.39
C ALA A 151 0.48 -12.09 -10.62
N ASP A 152 0.43 -10.99 -11.37
CA ASP A 152 1.58 -10.11 -11.63
C ASP A 152 2.12 -9.43 -10.36
N ILE A 153 1.22 -9.02 -9.44
CA ILE A 153 1.62 -8.41 -8.16
C ILE A 153 2.16 -9.50 -7.22
N LYS A 154 1.52 -10.67 -7.21
CA LYS A 154 2.00 -11.83 -6.44
C LYS A 154 3.41 -12.26 -6.91
N GLU A 155 3.67 -12.28 -8.22
CA GLU A 155 4.98 -12.63 -8.77
C GLU A 155 6.06 -11.60 -8.40
N VAL A 156 5.74 -10.30 -8.43
CA VAL A 156 6.67 -9.22 -8.02
C VAL A 156 6.93 -9.27 -6.51
N LEU A 157 5.90 -9.50 -5.71
CA LEU A 157 6.04 -9.66 -4.26
C LEU A 157 6.83 -10.93 -3.92
N ALA A 158 6.55 -12.06 -4.60
CA ALA A 158 7.25 -13.32 -4.37
C ALA A 158 8.74 -13.28 -4.77
N LYS A 159 9.09 -12.57 -5.85
CA LYS A 159 10.49 -12.39 -6.28
C LYS A 159 11.30 -11.47 -5.35
N ASN A 160 10.63 -10.61 -4.62
CA ASN A 160 11.24 -9.69 -3.65
C ASN A 160 11.00 -10.13 -2.19
N GLN A 161 10.37 -11.27 -1.96
CA GLN A 161 10.23 -11.83 -0.62
C GLN A 161 11.58 -12.38 -0.18
N ASP A 162 12.28 -11.57 0.59
CA ASP A 162 13.30 -12.02 1.50
C ASP A 162 12.67 -13.10 2.40
N PRO A 163 13.26 -14.29 2.57
CA PRO A 163 12.79 -15.30 3.53
C PRO A 163 12.64 -14.73 4.95
N ASP A 164 13.40 -13.68 5.26
CA ASP A 164 13.33 -12.91 6.50
C ASP A 164 12.42 -11.68 6.41
N ALA A 165 11.57 -11.58 5.36
CA ALA A 165 10.63 -10.48 5.24
C ALA A 165 9.76 -10.37 6.50
N ALA A 166 9.67 -9.17 7.05
CA ALA A 166 8.85 -8.88 8.20
C ALA A 166 7.35 -9.10 7.92
N PHE A 167 6.96 -9.20 6.64
CA PHE A 167 5.59 -9.38 6.20
C PHE A 167 5.33 -10.73 5.55
N LYS A 168 4.27 -11.40 6.03
CA LYS A 168 3.66 -12.56 5.37
C LYS A 168 2.23 -12.20 4.97
N ILE A 169 1.72 -12.82 3.91
CA ILE A 169 0.34 -12.63 3.47
C ILE A 169 -0.47 -13.86 3.87
N ILE A 170 -1.59 -13.62 4.55
CA ILE A 170 -2.65 -14.60 4.78
C ILE A 170 -3.76 -14.32 3.78
N PRO A 171 -3.91 -15.15 2.72
CA PRO A 171 -4.94 -14.92 1.71
C PRO A 171 -6.32 -15.31 2.25
N VAL A 172 -7.27 -14.39 2.13
CA VAL A 172 -8.68 -14.69 2.40
C VAL A 172 -9.32 -15.16 1.11
N ASN A 173 -9.81 -16.40 1.11
CA ASN A 173 -10.59 -16.97 0.03
C ASN A 173 -12.04 -17.14 0.47
N LYS A 174 -13.00 -16.86 -0.42
CA LYS A 174 -14.44 -17.02 -0.14
C LYS A 174 -14.86 -18.48 0.03
N ASP A 175 -14.14 -19.39 -0.60
CA ASP A 175 -14.54 -20.78 -0.75
C ASP A 175 -14.06 -21.68 0.40
N ASN A 176 -13.20 -21.16 1.29
CA ASN A 176 -12.68 -21.92 2.43
C ASN A 176 -12.35 -21.04 3.65
N ILE A 177 -12.24 -21.67 4.81
CA ILE A 177 -11.92 -21.02 6.08
C ILE A 177 -10.44 -21.20 6.49
N ALA A 178 -9.56 -21.58 5.56
CA ALA A 178 -8.14 -21.85 5.86
C ALA A 178 -7.44 -20.63 6.49
N HIS A 179 -7.83 -19.41 6.09
CA HIS A 179 -7.32 -18.18 6.66
C HIS A 179 -7.57 -18.06 8.18
N VAL A 180 -8.67 -18.60 8.69
CA VAL A 180 -8.98 -18.57 10.13
C VAL A 180 -7.95 -19.40 10.91
N PHE A 181 -7.62 -20.60 10.40
CA PHE A 181 -6.58 -21.43 10.99
C PHE A 181 -5.20 -20.79 10.91
N MET A 182 -4.84 -20.19 9.78
CA MET A 182 -3.57 -19.47 9.61
C MET A 182 -3.45 -18.28 10.57
N ILE A 183 -4.53 -17.53 10.80
CA ILE A 183 -4.60 -16.42 11.76
C ILE A 183 -4.37 -16.95 13.18
N THR A 184 -5.12 -18.00 13.57
CA THR A 184 -5.01 -18.59 14.91
C THR A 184 -3.61 -19.12 15.16
N GLU A 185 -3.02 -19.80 14.18
CA GLU A 185 -1.66 -20.31 14.26
C GLU A 185 -0.62 -19.20 14.39
N ALA A 186 -0.74 -18.10 13.61
CA ALA A 186 0.14 -16.95 13.71
C ALA A 186 0.09 -16.32 15.10
N LEU A 187 -1.11 -16.08 15.63
CA LEU A 187 -1.31 -15.55 16.98
C LEU A 187 -0.73 -16.48 18.06
N SER A 188 -0.91 -17.80 17.94
CA SER A 188 -0.37 -18.77 18.89
C SER A 188 1.16 -18.81 18.89
N ARG A 189 1.81 -18.42 17.80
CA ARG A 189 3.28 -18.24 17.72
C ARG A 189 3.77 -16.90 18.23
N GLY A 190 2.88 -16.05 18.77
CA GLY A 190 3.23 -14.69 19.20
C GLY A 190 3.46 -13.69 18.06
N GLU A 191 3.00 -14.03 16.85
CA GLU A 191 3.13 -13.16 15.67
C GLU A 191 2.00 -12.10 15.64
N LEU A 192 2.22 -10.99 14.94
CA LEU A 192 1.21 -9.97 14.71
C LEU A 192 0.34 -10.32 13.51
N VAL A 193 -0.95 -10.05 13.61
CA VAL A 193 -1.90 -10.21 12.49
C VAL A 193 -2.54 -8.87 12.20
N CYS A 194 -2.38 -8.36 10.96
CA CYS A 194 -2.88 -7.06 10.55
C CYS A 194 -4.09 -7.19 9.63
N PHE A 195 -5.15 -6.47 9.97
CA PHE A 195 -6.35 -6.30 9.17
C PHE A 195 -6.46 -4.85 8.70
N MET A 196 -6.74 -4.64 7.42
CA MET A 196 -7.18 -3.35 6.91
C MET A 196 -8.71 -3.24 7.10
N ALA A 197 -9.14 -2.43 8.07
CA ALA A 197 -10.51 -2.40 8.57
C ALA A 197 -11.40 -1.32 7.94
N ASP A 198 -10.88 -0.56 6.98
CA ASP A 198 -11.57 0.57 6.35
C ASP A 198 -12.28 0.22 5.02
N ARG A 199 -12.20 -1.03 4.57
CA ARG A 199 -12.84 -1.48 3.32
C ARG A 199 -13.50 -2.84 3.49
N TYR A 200 -14.60 -3.03 2.77
CA TYR A 200 -15.28 -4.31 2.60
C TYR A 200 -15.42 -4.65 1.10
N VAL A 201 -15.47 -5.92 0.80
CA VAL A 201 -15.33 -6.40 -0.60
C VAL A 201 -16.69 -6.63 -1.29
N ASN A 202 -17.82 -6.62 -0.59
CA ASN A 202 -19.13 -6.92 -1.20
C ASN A 202 -20.31 -6.22 -0.51
N GLU A 203 -21.03 -5.40 -1.27
CA GLU A 203 -22.28 -4.76 -0.82
C GLU A 203 -23.49 -5.73 -0.76
N GLU A 204 -23.39 -6.92 -1.34
CA GLU A 204 -24.53 -7.82 -1.54
C GLU A 204 -24.91 -8.67 -0.31
N LYS A 205 -24.25 -8.50 0.84
CA LYS A 205 -24.50 -9.35 2.03
C LYS A 205 -24.42 -8.58 3.36
N LEU A 206 -25.09 -7.46 3.42
CA LEU A 206 -25.50 -6.85 4.69
C LEU A 206 -27.00 -6.95 4.85
#